data_8b94c635463634977433f420bfe09e0a
#
_entry.id   8b94c635463634977433f420bfe09e0a
#
_cell.length_a   1.000
_cell.length_b   1.000
_cell.length_c   1.000
_cell.angle_alpha   90.00
_cell.angle_beta   90.00
_cell.angle_gamma   90.00
#
_symmetry.space_group_name_H-M   'P 1'
#
loop_
_entity.id
_entity.type
_entity.pdbx_description
1 polymer ?
#
loop_
_entity_poly.entity_id
_entity_poly.type
_entity_poly.pdbx_seq_one_letter_code
_entity_poly.pdbx_strand_id
1 'polypeptide(L)'
;MSHLVIVESPSKSKTISKYLSDDFVVKSSKGHIRDLAISGKGGLGVDIENEFAPHYVISKDKKDVVKELKACAKKADDVYLATDPDREGEAISWHLAEVLGLDPETTKRVEFHEVTKNAVTNAIENPRRIDMDLVHSQETRRVLDRIIGFKLSKLLQKKIKSKSAGRVQSVALRLICEREAEIDAFVPEEFWKIDAEFEKDNIPFKAELTKHKTKKLEIHNGEEAQAIYDALGSTFTVEKIKKTTKKRNSYAPFITSTLQQEASSKLGFKARRTMSIAQKLYEGIDIGTETVGLITYMRTDSIRLSPEFTSAAMDYIEKTYGKEYVGSIKVSKKTENVQDAHEAIRPTSIERTPESIKQYLTQEQYKLYSLIYARALASLMAPSQSASTSLVLDNNDYKFNASGSILKFDGWLKVYGEYDKSKNELLPDMSENEEIDAKKINKEQHFTTPPARYTEAKLIKAMEELGIGRPSTYATIIAVSYTHLTLPTNSLV
;
A
#
# COMPACT_ATOMS: atom_id res chain seq x y z
N MET A 1 -34.86 -23.86 15.51
CA MET A 1 -34.15 -22.69 16.01
C MET A 1 -33.61 -21.96 14.80
N SER A 2 -33.75 -20.66 14.74
CA SER A 2 -33.18 -19.88 13.62
C SER A 2 -32.22 -18.84 14.15
N HIS A 3 -31.04 -18.76 13.53
CA HIS A 3 -30.01 -17.81 13.91
C HIS A 3 -29.91 -16.70 12.83
N LEU A 4 -29.85 -15.44 13.26
CA LEU A 4 -29.67 -14.30 12.35
C LEU A 4 -28.22 -13.86 12.35
N VAL A 5 -27.57 -13.85 11.18
CA VAL A 5 -26.23 -13.27 10.99
C VAL A 5 -26.38 -11.99 10.19
N ILE A 6 -25.89 -10.85 10.72
CA ILE A 6 -25.94 -9.56 10.06
C ILE A 6 -24.53 -9.15 9.65
N VAL A 7 -24.33 -9.01 8.35
CA VAL A 7 -23.08 -8.50 7.74
C VAL A 7 -23.28 -7.09 7.17
N GLU A 8 -22.24 -6.42 6.77
CA GLU A 8 -22.37 -5.05 6.26
C GLU A 8 -22.66 -4.95 4.77
N SER A 9 -22.28 -5.95 3.96
CA SER A 9 -22.48 -5.90 2.49
C SER A 9 -23.35 -7.04 1.96
N PRO A 10 -24.16 -6.79 0.89
CA PRO A 10 -24.94 -7.84 0.24
C PRO A 10 -24.07 -8.94 -0.39
N SER A 11 -22.87 -8.60 -0.82
CA SER A 11 -21.90 -9.54 -1.39
C SER A 11 -21.46 -10.56 -0.34
N LYS A 12 -21.00 -10.08 0.84
CA LYS A 12 -20.68 -10.96 1.98
C LYS A 12 -21.86 -11.83 2.40
N SER A 13 -23.07 -11.26 2.44
CA SER A 13 -24.26 -12.02 2.79
C SER A 13 -24.46 -13.22 1.88
N LYS A 14 -24.30 -13.05 0.57
CA LYS A 14 -24.41 -14.15 -0.41
C LYS A 14 -23.32 -15.21 -0.26
N THR A 15 -22.09 -14.77 0.06
CA THR A 15 -20.97 -15.69 0.25
C THR A 15 -21.14 -16.49 1.53
N ILE A 16 -21.40 -15.83 2.66
CA ILE A 16 -21.50 -16.45 3.97
C ILE A 16 -22.71 -17.38 4.08
N SER A 17 -23.86 -17.04 3.44
CA SER A 17 -25.02 -17.90 3.42
C SER A 17 -24.77 -19.28 2.79
N LYS A 18 -23.76 -19.41 1.93
CA LYS A 18 -23.36 -20.70 1.33
C LYS A 18 -22.50 -21.57 2.27
N TYR A 19 -21.99 -21.00 3.34
CA TYR A 19 -21.11 -21.70 4.29
C TYR A 19 -21.84 -22.24 5.50
N LEU A 20 -22.95 -21.58 5.86
CA LEU A 20 -23.74 -21.89 7.04
C LEU A 20 -24.90 -22.81 6.68
N SER A 21 -25.39 -23.54 7.68
CA SER A 21 -26.54 -24.44 7.55
C SER A 21 -27.89 -23.68 7.43
N ASP A 22 -28.95 -24.38 7.08
CA ASP A 22 -30.27 -23.80 6.79
C ASP A 22 -30.95 -23.14 7.99
N ASP A 23 -30.47 -23.37 9.19
CA ASP A 23 -30.91 -22.72 10.42
C ASP A 23 -30.33 -21.30 10.61
N PHE A 24 -29.38 -20.89 9.75
CA PHE A 24 -28.84 -19.54 9.71
C PHE A 24 -29.46 -18.69 8.61
N VAL A 25 -30.00 -17.54 8.98
CA VAL A 25 -30.45 -16.50 8.05
C VAL A 25 -29.43 -15.39 7.98
N VAL A 26 -28.78 -15.19 6.82
CA VAL A 26 -27.77 -14.14 6.64
C VAL A 26 -28.38 -12.91 5.96
N LYS A 27 -28.28 -11.75 6.59
CA LYS A 27 -28.79 -10.46 6.10
C LYS A 27 -27.70 -9.41 6.06
N SER A 28 -27.93 -8.33 5.28
CA SER A 28 -26.98 -7.22 5.19
C SER A 28 -27.61 -5.92 5.69
N SER A 29 -26.84 -5.16 6.50
CA SER A 29 -27.16 -3.77 6.89
C SER A 29 -26.94 -2.78 5.74
N LYS A 30 -26.24 -3.17 4.69
CA LYS A 30 -25.82 -2.30 3.58
C LYS A 30 -24.99 -1.09 4.06
N GLY A 31 -24.08 -1.31 5.03
CA GLY A 31 -23.25 -0.31 5.67
C GLY A 31 -23.88 0.30 6.93
N HIS A 32 -23.47 1.50 7.29
CA HIS A 32 -24.03 2.22 8.45
C HIS A 32 -25.52 2.47 8.34
N ILE A 33 -26.25 2.20 9.43
CA ILE A 33 -27.72 2.39 9.50
C ILE A 33 -28.12 3.67 10.27
N ARG A 34 -27.21 4.22 11.10
CA ARG A 34 -27.36 5.50 11.82
C ARG A 34 -26.23 6.46 11.47
N ASP A 35 -26.50 7.73 11.55
CA ASP A 35 -25.49 8.80 11.51
C ASP A 35 -25.90 9.95 12.46
N LEU A 36 -24.94 10.85 12.75
CA LEU A 36 -25.18 12.04 13.54
C LEU A 36 -26.29 12.89 12.88
N ALA A 37 -27.28 13.29 13.66
CA ALA A 37 -28.37 14.13 13.20
C ALA A 37 -27.84 15.46 12.63
N ILE A 38 -28.59 16.03 11.69
CA ILE A 38 -28.36 17.41 11.23
C ILE A 38 -29.34 18.29 12.01
N SER A 39 -29.12 18.43 13.33
CA SER A 39 -30.00 19.15 14.27
C SER A 39 -29.16 19.83 15.35
N GLY A 40 -29.82 20.64 16.17
CA GLY A 40 -29.19 21.39 17.27
C GLY A 40 -28.38 22.61 16.79
N LYS A 41 -27.61 23.20 17.70
CA LYS A 41 -26.82 24.42 17.48
C LYS A 41 -25.82 24.23 16.35
N GLY A 42 -26.01 24.89 15.23
CA GLY A 42 -25.14 24.79 14.05
C GLY A 42 -25.35 23.55 13.18
N GLY A 43 -26.36 22.70 13.46
CA GLY A 43 -26.64 21.46 12.73
C GLY A 43 -25.65 20.35 13.01
N LEU A 44 -24.97 20.38 14.17
CA LEU A 44 -23.87 19.46 14.48
C LEU A 44 -24.34 18.04 14.81
N GLY A 45 -25.55 17.91 15.44
CA GLY A 45 -26.00 16.64 16.00
C GLY A 45 -25.10 16.14 17.14
N VAL A 46 -24.40 17.08 17.80
CA VAL A 46 -23.53 16.85 18.93
C VAL A 46 -23.78 17.96 19.96
N ASP A 47 -24.01 17.60 21.20
CA ASP A 47 -24.15 18.54 22.32
C ASP A 47 -22.77 18.84 22.92
N ILE A 48 -22.19 19.99 22.52
CA ILE A 48 -20.85 20.39 22.97
C ILE A 48 -20.83 20.76 24.45
N GLU A 49 -21.97 21.23 25.01
CA GLU A 49 -22.06 21.69 26.38
C GLU A 49 -22.29 20.53 27.37
N ASN A 50 -22.69 19.36 26.83
CA ASN A 50 -22.92 18.15 27.60
C ASN A 50 -21.96 17.02 27.09
N GLU A 51 -20.70 17.11 27.48
CA GLU A 51 -19.62 16.12 27.20
C GLU A 51 -19.53 15.64 25.74
N PHE A 52 -19.92 16.52 24.79
CA PHE A 52 -19.95 16.20 23.36
C PHE A 52 -20.90 15.05 22.98
N ALA A 53 -21.97 14.87 23.77
CA ALA A 53 -22.92 13.78 23.56
C ALA A 53 -23.49 13.76 22.13
N PRO A 54 -23.33 12.64 21.40
CA PRO A 54 -23.78 12.53 20.01
C PRO A 54 -25.28 12.21 19.95
N HIS A 55 -25.95 12.82 19.00
CA HIS A 55 -27.35 12.51 18.69
C HIS A 55 -27.40 11.72 17.38
N TYR A 56 -27.60 10.42 17.47
CA TYR A 56 -27.72 9.53 16.31
C TYR A 56 -29.16 9.37 15.85
N VAL A 57 -29.35 9.35 14.53
CA VAL A 57 -30.64 9.07 13.89
C VAL A 57 -30.48 8.00 12.81
N ILE A 58 -31.53 7.21 12.58
CA ILE A 58 -31.57 6.26 11.47
C ILE A 58 -31.56 7.08 10.16
N SER A 59 -30.63 6.75 9.28
CA SER A 59 -30.51 7.37 7.96
C SER A 59 -31.78 7.13 7.12
N LYS A 60 -32.24 8.15 6.40
CA LYS A 60 -33.52 8.11 5.69
C LYS A 60 -33.61 6.93 4.70
N ASP A 61 -32.52 6.66 4.00
CA ASP A 61 -32.35 5.56 3.02
C ASP A 61 -32.22 4.18 3.67
N LYS A 62 -32.11 4.09 5.01
CA LYS A 62 -31.91 2.83 5.74
C LYS A 62 -33.16 2.36 6.49
N LYS A 63 -34.25 3.13 6.47
CA LYS A 63 -35.47 2.80 7.23
C LYS A 63 -36.05 1.43 6.86
N ASP A 64 -36.08 1.08 5.56
CA ASP A 64 -36.60 -0.21 5.10
C ASP A 64 -35.69 -1.37 5.50
N VAL A 65 -34.38 -1.19 5.40
CA VAL A 65 -33.39 -2.17 5.84
C VAL A 65 -33.52 -2.43 7.34
N VAL A 66 -33.63 -1.38 8.14
CA VAL A 66 -33.83 -1.48 9.60
C VAL A 66 -35.15 -2.19 9.92
N LYS A 67 -36.24 -1.89 9.21
CA LYS A 67 -37.52 -2.56 9.40
C LYS A 67 -37.42 -4.06 9.11
N GLU A 68 -36.74 -4.44 8.01
CA GLU A 68 -36.50 -5.84 7.67
C GLU A 68 -35.66 -6.54 8.75
N LEU A 69 -34.54 -5.94 9.16
CA LEU A 69 -33.65 -6.50 10.19
C LEU A 69 -34.36 -6.68 11.54
N LYS A 70 -35.19 -5.72 11.96
CA LYS A 70 -36.02 -5.85 13.17
C LYS A 70 -37.02 -7.01 13.08
N ALA A 71 -37.63 -7.19 11.92
CA ALA A 71 -38.56 -8.30 11.70
C ALA A 71 -37.85 -9.67 11.73
N CYS A 72 -36.63 -9.75 11.21
CA CYS A 72 -35.80 -10.96 11.29
C CYS A 72 -35.29 -11.23 12.71
N ALA A 73 -34.78 -10.20 13.39
CA ALA A 73 -34.26 -10.34 14.77
C ALA A 73 -35.32 -10.82 15.76
N LYS A 74 -36.58 -10.36 15.63
CA LYS A 74 -37.70 -10.82 16.47
C LYS A 74 -38.05 -12.32 16.30
N LYS A 75 -37.65 -12.93 15.19
CA LYS A 75 -37.93 -14.34 14.88
C LYS A 75 -36.74 -15.24 15.18
N ALA A 76 -35.57 -14.67 15.37
CA ALA A 76 -34.33 -15.39 15.61
C ALA A 76 -34.14 -15.65 17.12
N ASP A 77 -33.62 -16.82 17.45
CA ASP A 77 -33.23 -17.20 18.79
C ASP A 77 -31.92 -16.49 19.21
N ASP A 78 -31.02 -16.33 18.24
CA ASP A 78 -29.73 -15.64 18.41
C ASP A 78 -29.48 -14.66 17.27
N VAL A 79 -28.79 -13.56 17.57
CA VAL A 79 -28.33 -12.58 16.58
C VAL A 79 -26.81 -12.46 16.63
N TYR A 80 -26.16 -12.68 15.51
CA TYR A 80 -24.72 -12.56 15.31
C TYR A 80 -24.41 -11.32 14.45
N LEU A 81 -23.50 -10.46 14.92
CA LEU A 81 -23.07 -9.26 14.22
C LEU A 81 -21.69 -9.51 13.60
N ALA A 82 -21.68 -9.74 12.29
CA ALA A 82 -20.51 -10.21 11.53
C ALA A 82 -19.99 -9.16 10.54
N THR A 83 -19.83 -7.93 11.02
CA THR A 83 -19.27 -6.80 10.25
C THR A 83 -17.74 -6.89 10.16
N ASP A 84 -17.10 -6.02 9.33
CA ASP A 84 -15.65 -6.04 9.11
C ASP A 84 -14.85 -5.92 10.42
N PRO A 85 -13.62 -6.48 10.47
CA PRO A 85 -12.78 -6.50 11.67
C PRO A 85 -12.03 -5.17 11.87
N ASP A 86 -12.70 -4.02 11.71
CA ASP A 86 -12.14 -2.70 11.98
C ASP A 86 -13.09 -1.85 12.85
N ARG A 87 -12.62 -0.68 13.29
CA ARG A 87 -13.43 0.22 14.14
C ARG A 87 -14.73 0.68 13.49
N GLU A 88 -14.79 0.75 12.16
CA GLU A 88 -16.02 1.11 11.43
C GLU A 88 -17.03 -0.05 11.50
N GLY A 89 -16.54 -1.29 11.32
CA GLY A 89 -17.36 -2.49 11.50
C GLY A 89 -17.84 -2.66 12.94
N GLU A 90 -17.01 -2.33 13.94
CA GLU A 90 -17.39 -2.37 15.33
C GLU A 90 -18.50 -1.36 15.64
N ALA A 91 -18.37 -0.13 15.14
CA ALA A 91 -19.41 0.90 15.27
C ALA A 91 -20.73 0.51 14.55
N ILE A 92 -20.64 -0.16 13.38
CA ILE A 92 -21.83 -0.68 12.69
C ILE A 92 -22.51 -1.73 13.56
N SER A 93 -21.76 -2.67 14.15
CA SER A 93 -22.29 -3.68 15.08
C SER A 93 -22.98 -3.04 16.28
N TRP A 94 -22.35 -2.06 16.93
CA TRP A 94 -22.96 -1.34 18.03
C TRP A 94 -24.25 -0.60 17.62
N HIS A 95 -24.22 0.10 16.48
CA HIS A 95 -25.43 0.77 15.97
C HIS A 95 -26.56 -0.23 15.65
N LEU A 96 -26.22 -1.44 15.19
CA LEU A 96 -27.19 -2.50 14.96
C LEU A 96 -27.77 -3.00 16.30
N ALA A 97 -26.93 -3.26 17.30
CA ALA A 97 -27.37 -3.70 18.62
C ALA A 97 -28.36 -2.68 19.21
N GLU A 98 -28.01 -1.41 19.23
CA GLU A 98 -28.88 -0.32 19.71
C GLU A 98 -30.24 -0.28 18.99
N VAL A 99 -30.24 -0.33 17.66
CA VAL A 99 -31.48 -0.22 16.87
C VAL A 99 -32.36 -1.47 17.00
N LEU A 100 -31.75 -2.64 17.16
CA LEU A 100 -32.45 -3.90 17.32
C LEU A 100 -32.90 -4.15 18.76
N GLY A 101 -32.46 -3.32 19.74
CA GLY A 101 -32.74 -3.48 21.17
C GLY A 101 -31.99 -4.65 21.79
N LEU A 102 -30.77 -4.90 21.31
CA LEU A 102 -29.86 -5.92 21.85
C LEU A 102 -28.92 -5.27 22.86
N ASP A 103 -28.55 -5.99 23.90
CA ASP A 103 -27.56 -5.54 24.86
C ASP A 103 -26.13 -5.73 24.28
N PRO A 104 -25.34 -4.65 24.10
CA PRO A 104 -23.98 -4.74 23.56
C PRO A 104 -23.05 -5.64 24.36
N GLU A 105 -23.26 -5.79 25.67
CA GLU A 105 -22.44 -6.61 26.56
C GLU A 105 -22.64 -8.14 26.34
N THR A 106 -23.80 -8.52 25.80
CA THR A 106 -24.16 -9.92 25.59
C THR A 106 -24.31 -10.29 24.12
N THR A 107 -24.34 -9.31 23.22
CA THR A 107 -24.51 -9.53 21.78
C THR A 107 -23.30 -10.26 21.18
N LYS A 108 -23.58 -11.28 20.39
CA LYS A 108 -22.56 -12.11 19.72
C LYS A 108 -21.92 -11.36 18.57
N ARG A 109 -20.73 -10.82 18.78
CA ARG A 109 -19.88 -10.19 17.74
C ARG A 109 -18.99 -11.25 17.11
N VAL A 110 -19.05 -11.39 15.81
CA VAL A 110 -18.27 -12.35 15.02
C VAL A 110 -17.25 -11.62 14.18
N GLU A 111 -15.99 -12.03 14.26
CA GLU A 111 -14.87 -11.39 13.57
C GLU A 111 -14.06 -12.42 12.80
N PHE A 112 -13.79 -12.13 11.53
CA PHE A 112 -12.94 -12.94 10.67
C PHE A 112 -12.14 -12.06 9.71
N HIS A 113 -10.88 -12.42 9.51
CA HIS A 113 -9.96 -11.68 8.67
C HIS A 113 -9.96 -12.14 7.20
N GLU A 114 -10.66 -13.21 6.90
CA GLU A 114 -10.87 -13.75 5.56
C GLU A 114 -12.26 -14.39 5.43
N VAL A 115 -12.86 -14.30 4.25
CA VAL A 115 -14.18 -14.86 3.99
C VAL A 115 -14.02 -16.25 3.36
N THR A 116 -13.61 -17.20 4.19
CA THR A 116 -13.52 -18.63 3.87
C THR A 116 -14.48 -19.42 4.77
N LYS A 117 -14.88 -20.64 4.32
CA LYS A 117 -15.79 -21.47 5.11
C LYS A 117 -15.24 -21.72 6.53
N ASN A 118 -13.98 -22.13 6.63
CA ASN A 118 -13.36 -22.44 7.91
C ASN A 118 -13.28 -21.22 8.84
N ALA A 119 -12.84 -20.07 8.32
CA ALA A 119 -12.74 -18.85 9.13
C ALA A 119 -14.10 -18.37 9.63
N VAL A 120 -15.13 -18.41 8.77
CA VAL A 120 -16.49 -18.00 9.14
C VAL A 120 -17.11 -18.96 10.14
N THR A 121 -17.01 -20.29 9.93
CA THR A 121 -17.57 -21.29 10.84
C THR A 121 -16.90 -21.19 12.23
N ASN A 122 -15.58 -21.14 12.26
CA ASN A 122 -14.84 -21.01 13.51
C ASN A 122 -15.19 -19.71 14.27
N ALA A 123 -15.39 -18.60 13.55
CA ALA A 123 -15.77 -17.33 14.17
C ALA A 123 -17.23 -17.35 14.71
N ILE A 124 -18.14 -18.04 14.06
CA ILE A 124 -19.53 -18.23 14.55
C ILE A 124 -19.54 -19.08 15.83
N GLU A 125 -18.68 -20.09 15.91
CA GLU A 125 -18.54 -20.95 17.09
C GLU A 125 -17.88 -20.23 18.28
N ASN A 126 -17.06 -19.20 18.00
CA ASN A 126 -16.30 -18.46 19.00
C ASN A 126 -16.60 -16.95 18.96
N PRO A 127 -17.85 -16.52 19.17
CA PRO A 127 -18.18 -15.10 19.15
C PRO A 127 -17.60 -14.38 20.37
N ARG A 128 -17.25 -13.11 20.18
CA ARG A 128 -16.86 -12.21 21.27
C ARG A 128 -17.96 -11.19 21.59
N ARG A 129 -17.73 -10.32 22.55
CA ARG A 129 -18.56 -9.13 22.80
C ARG A 129 -18.18 -7.99 21.86
N ILE A 130 -19.04 -7.00 21.76
CA ILE A 130 -18.72 -5.72 21.11
C ILE A 130 -17.63 -5.04 21.93
N ASP A 131 -16.57 -4.59 21.26
CA ASP A 131 -15.48 -3.84 21.86
C ASP A 131 -15.86 -2.35 21.92
N MET A 132 -16.29 -1.90 23.11
CA MET A 132 -16.72 -0.54 23.33
C MET A 132 -15.60 0.47 23.22
N ASP A 133 -14.34 0.10 23.42
CA ASP A 133 -13.20 1.01 23.23
C ASP A 133 -13.00 1.33 21.74
N LEU A 134 -13.18 0.34 20.87
CA LEU A 134 -13.19 0.56 19.41
C LEU A 134 -14.40 1.40 18.97
N VAL A 135 -15.58 1.17 19.57
CA VAL A 135 -16.79 1.99 19.32
C VAL A 135 -16.52 3.43 19.69
N HIS A 136 -16.05 3.70 20.91
CA HIS A 136 -15.75 5.04 21.41
C HIS A 136 -14.66 5.72 20.59
N SER A 137 -13.66 4.97 20.12
CA SER A 137 -12.62 5.48 19.22
C SER A 137 -13.20 5.96 17.89
N GLN A 138 -14.14 5.21 17.32
CA GLN A 138 -14.83 5.59 16.08
C GLN A 138 -15.76 6.77 16.31
N GLU A 139 -16.54 6.76 17.38
CA GLU A 139 -17.45 7.83 17.78
C GLU A 139 -16.72 9.14 18.01
N THR A 140 -15.66 9.13 18.81
CA THR A 140 -14.81 10.31 19.06
C THR A 140 -14.30 10.90 17.75
N ARG A 141 -13.82 10.06 16.85
CA ARG A 141 -13.38 10.49 15.53
C ARG A 141 -14.53 11.10 14.73
N ARG A 142 -15.72 10.46 14.73
CA ARG A 142 -16.90 10.94 14.00
C ARG A 142 -17.36 12.30 14.52
N VAL A 143 -17.41 12.47 15.83
CA VAL A 143 -17.76 13.72 16.50
C VAL A 143 -16.75 14.82 16.17
N LEU A 144 -15.45 14.54 16.29
CA LEU A 144 -14.38 15.47 15.99
C LEU A 144 -14.41 15.92 14.51
N ASP A 145 -14.55 14.98 13.58
CA ASP A 145 -14.62 15.29 12.16
C ASP A 145 -15.88 16.11 11.82
N ARG A 146 -17.02 15.87 12.52
CA ARG A 146 -18.24 16.66 12.40
C ARG A 146 -18.05 18.10 12.89
N ILE A 147 -17.49 18.28 14.07
CA ILE A 147 -17.29 19.61 14.68
C ILE A 147 -16.30 20.43 13.84
N ILE A 148 -15.13 19.88 13.55
CA ILE A 148 -14.10 20.54 12.75
C ILE A 148 -14.62 20.83 11.34
N GLY A 149 -15.17 19.81 10.68
CA GLY A 149 -15.67 19.94 9.31
C GLY A 149 -16.74 21.03 9.19
N PHE A 150 -17.73 21.04 10.07
CA PHE A 150 -18.82 22.02 10.02
C PHE A 150 -18.38 23.44 10.41
N LYS A 151 -17.61 23.58 11.50
CA LYS A 151 -17.17 24.90 11.97
C LYS A 151 -16.16 25.53 11.02
N LEU A 152 -15.10 24.79 10.63
CA LEU A 152 -14.08 25.30 9.72
C LEU A 152 -14.62 25.52 8.31
N SER A 153 -15.44 24.62 7.78
CA SER A 153 -16.01 24.80 6.44
C SER A 153 -16.86 26.08 6.37
N LYS A 154 -17.72 26.33 7.37
CA LYS A 154 -18.50 27.57 7.42
C LYS A 154 -17.63 28.83 7.52
N LEU A 155 -16.57 28.79 8.33
CA LEU A 155 -15.62 29.89 8.46
C LEU A 155 -14.91 30.17 7.15
N LEU A 156 -14.39 29.14 6.49
CA LEU A 156 -13.64 29.27 5.23
C LEU A 156 -14.54 29.69 4.07
N GLN A 157 -15.78 29.17 3.99
CA GLN A 157 -16.78 29.60 3.02
C GLN A 157 -17.06 31.11 3.15
N LYS A 158 -17.18 31.60 4.39
CA LYS A 158 -17.43 33.02 4.65
C LYS A 158 -16.23 33.93 4.37
N LYS A 159 -15.00 33.45 4.69
CA LYS A 159 -13.78 34.29 4.62
C LYS A 159 -13.08 34.24 3.28
N ILE A 160 -12.97 33.08 2.67
CA ILE A 160 -12.16 32.84 1.45
C ILE A 160 -12.93 32.07 0.36
N LYS A 161 -14.25 31.93 0.50
CA LYS A 161 -15.11 31.19 -0.46
C LYS A 161 -14.66 29.74 -0.71
N SER A 162 -13.91 29.13 0.18
CA SER A 162 -13.51 27.72 0.09
C SER A 162 -14.72 26.82 0.22
N LYS A 163 -14.71 25.64 -0.44
CA LYS A 163 -15.85 24.72 -0.44
C LYS A 163 -15.98 23.98 0.89
N SER A 164 -14.89 23.46 1.42
CA SER A 164 -14.89 22.69 2.67
C SER A 164 -13.50 22.60 3.30
N ALA A 165 -13.49 22.21 4.58
CA ALA A 165 -12.28 21.83 5.30
C ALA A 165 -12.50 20.51 6.03
N GLY A 166 -11.44 19.78 6.27
CA GLY A 166 -11.46 18.53 7.02
C GLY A 166 -10.11 18.23 7.64
N ARG A 167 -10.10 17.56 8.76
CA ARG A 167 -8.91 17.31 9.57
C ARG A 167 -7.76 16.69 8.76
N VAL A 168 -8.03 15.63 8.02
CA VAL A 168 -6.96 14.93 7.27
C VAL A 168 -6.79 15.49 5.85
N GLN A 169 -7.88 15.85 5.17
CA GLN A 169 -7.81 16.42 3.82
C GLN A 169 -7.05 17.75 3.77
N SER A 170 -7.20 18.60 4.80
CA SER A 170 -6.50 19.89 4.84
C SER A 170 -4.99 19.70 5.07
N VAL A 171 -4.60 18.69 5.82
CA VAL A 171 -3.17 18.35 6.01
C VAL A 171 -2.56 17.76 4.73
N ALA A 172 -3.27 16.88 4.03
CA ALA A 172 -2.80 16.37 2.74
C ALA A 172 -2.64 17.49 1.70
N LEU A 173 -3.59 18.47 1.69
CA LEU A 173 -3.48 19.66 0.86
C LEU A 173 -2.24 20.49 1.22
N ARG A 174 -1.99 20.67 2.52
CA ARG A 174 -0.81 21.42 2.99
C ARG A 174 0.49 20.78 2.47
N LEU A 175 0.64 19.46 2.54
CA LEU A 175 1.82 18.76 2.00
C LEU A 175 2.03 19.04 0.50
N ILE A 176 0.94 19.12 -0.27
CA ILE A 176 1.00 19.45 -1.69
C ILE A 176 1.43 20.90 -1.90
N CYS A 177 0.83 21.85 -1.14
CA CYS A 177 1.16 23.27 -1.23
C CYS A 177 2.62 23.56 -0.84
N GLU A 178 3.11 22.89 0.22
CA GLU A 178 4.51 22.98 0.65
C GLU A 178 5.45 22.48 -0.46
N ARG A 179 5.10 21.36 -1.12
CA ARG A 179 5.86 20.84 -2.26
C ARG A 179 5.84 21.78 -3.47
N GLU A 180 4.70 22.40 -3.80
CA GLU A 180 4.64 23.40 -4.87
C GLU A 180 5.49 24.64 -4.53
N ALA A 181 5.46 25.09 -3.26
CA ALA A 181 6.32 26.19 -2.82
C ALA A 181 7.82 25.85 -2.94
N GLU A 182 8.22 24.61 -2.63
CA GLU A 182 9.59 24.13 -2.87
C GLU A 182 9.95 24.16 -4.35
N ILE A 183 9.02 23.76 -5.23
CA ILE A 183 9.22 23.77 -6.68
C ILE A 183 9.33 25.19 -7.19
N ASP A 184 8.45 26.10 -6.76
CA ASP A 184 8.42 27.49 -7.20
C ASP A 184 9.65 28.28 -6.73
N ALA A 185 10.17 27.95 -5.55
CA ALA A 185 11.37 28.58 -4.99
C ALA A 185 12.68 27.98 -5.52
N PHE A 186 12.62 26.89 -6.28
CA PHE A 186 13.80 26.18 -6.73
C PHE A 186 14.54 26.97 -7.82
N VAL A 187 15.83 27.16 -7.61
CA VAL A 187 16.73 27.76 -8.59
C VAL A 187 17.61 26.66 -9.17
N PRO A 188 17.54 26.39 -10.47
CA PRO A 188 18.42 25.41 -11.11
C PRO A 188 19.89 25.83 -11.00
N GLU A 189 20.74 24.92 -10.56
CA GLU A 189 22.18 25.07 -10.51
C GLU A 189 22.82 24.26 -11.64
N GLU A 190 23.75 24.86 -12.36
CA GLU A 190 24.51 24.21 -13.41
C GLU A 190 25.52 23.24 -12.81
N PHE A 191 25.64 22.07 -13.42
CA PHE A 191 26.72 21.13 -13.18
C PHE A 191 27.05 20.35 -14.44
N TRP A 192 28.25 19.82 -14.51
CA TRP A 192 28.72 19.07 -15.66
C TRP A 192 29.06 17.64 -15.26
N LYS A 193 28.85 16.72 -16.22
CA LYS A 193 29.28 15.35 -16.13
C LYS A 193 30.24 15.04 -17.26
N ILE A 194 31.27 14.28 -16.93
CA ILE A 194 32.19 13.71 -17.93
C ILE A 194 32.13 12.19 -17.76
N ASP A 195 31.82 11.51 -18.85
CA ASP A 195 31.83 10.05 -18.92
C ASP A 195 32.67 9.57 -20.11
N ALA A 196 33.19 8.36 -20.00
CA ALA A 196 33.90 7.70 -21.06
C ALA A 196 33.22 6.40 -21.44
N GLU A 197 33.10 6.14 -22.76
CA GLU A 197 32.52 4.94 -23.32
C GLU A 197 33.63 3.99 -23.76
N PHE A 198 33.50 2.75 -23.34
CA PHE A 198 34.47 1.69 -23.60
C PHE A 198 33.79 0.47 -24.23
N GLU A 199 34.59 -0.38 -24.85
CA GLU A 199 34.17 -1.72 -25.28
C GLU A 199 35.35 -2.68 -25.16
N LYS A 200 35.12 -3.81 -24.51
CA LYS A 200 36.05 -4.94 -24.46
C LYS A 200 35.26 -6.22 -24.63
N ASP A 201 35.78 -7.15 -25.43
CA ASP A 201 35.16 -8.44 -25.75
C ASP A 201 33.69 -8.29 -26.26
N ASN A 202 33.42 -7.26 -27.06
CA ASN A 202 32.07 -6.87 -27.53
C ASN A 202 31.09 -6.49 -26.40
N ILE A 203 31.56 -6.19 -25.19
CA ILE A 203 30.75 -5.71 -24.08
C ILE A 203 30.98 -4.20 -23.93
N PRO A 204 30.00 -3.36 -24.32
CA PRO A 204 30.07 -1.92 -24.10
C PRO A 204 29.81 -1.59 -22.63
N PHE A 205 30.53 -0.62 -22.09
CA PHE A 205 30.27 -0.07 -20.76
C PHE A 205 30.65 1.41 -20.71
N LYS A 206 30.13 2.11 -19.69
CA LYS A 206 30.45 3.50 -19.41
C LYS A 206 31.09 3.63 -18.04
N ALA A 207 32.03 4.58 -17.93
CA ALA A 207 32.56 5.01 -16.65
C ALA A 207 32.37 6.53 -16.48
N GLU A 208 31.91 6.95 -15.31
CA GLU A 208 31.64 8.36 -14.97
C GLU A 208 32.80 8.90 -14.13
N LEU A 209 33.27 10.10 -14.45
CA LEU A 209 34.27 10.82 -13.69
C LEU A 209 33.72 11.19 -12.30
N THR A 210 34.40 10.79 -11.25
CA THR A 210 33.94 10.97 -9.88
C THR A 210 34.91 11.65 -8.96
N LYS A 211 36.24 11.55 -9.26
CA LYS A 211 37.29 12.11 -8.41
C LYS A 211 38.46 12.63 -9.25
N HIS A 212 39.16 13.62 -8.67
CA HIS A 212 40.51 13.98 -9.07
C HIS A 212 41.47 13.63 -7.93
N LYS A 213 42.42 12.77 -8.19
CA LYS A 213 43.27 12.12 -7.16
C LYS A 213 42.39 11.38 -6.15
N THR A 214 42.38 11.87 -4.91
CA THR A 214 41.59 11.25 -3.81
C THR A 214 40.29 12.02 -3.49
N LYS A 215 40.11 13.24 -4.03
CA LYS A 215 39.01 14.14 -3.68
C LYS A 215 37.83 13.95 -4.64
N LYS A 216 36.61 13.94 -4.13
CA LYS A 216 35.39 14.01 -4.91
C LYS A 216 35.46 15.24 -5.82
N LEU A 217 35.10 15.09 -7.07
CA LEU A 217 35.08 16.14 -8.06
C LEU A 217 33.63 16.56 -8.35
N GLU A 218 33.39 17.86 -8.25
CA GLU A 218 32.15 18.50 -8.71
C GLU A 218 32.53 19.57 -9.71
N ILE A 219 31.84 19.60 -10.86
CA ILE A 219 32.16 20.48 -11.98
C ILE A 219 31.00 21.45 -12.13
N HIS A 220 31.27 22.72 -11.87
CA HIS A 220 30.19 23.71 -11.73
C HIS A 220 29.95 24.56 -12.98
N ASN A 221 30.87 24.54 -13.95
CA ASN A 221 30.74 25.33 -15.16
C ASN A 221 31.47 24.72 -16.36
N GLY A 222 31.19 25.25 -17.56
CA GLY A 222 31.73 24.75 -18.81
C GLY A 222 33.26 24.93 -18.94
N GLU A 223 33.85 25.97 -18.33
CA GLU A 223 35.29 26.21 -18.40
C GLU A 223 36.07 25.15 -17.62
N GLU A 224 35.59 24.82 -16.39
CA GLU A 224 36.14 23.72 -15.61
C GLU A 224 36.02 22.38 -16.33
N ALA A 225 34.82 22.12 -16.93
CA ALA A 225 34.56 20.90 -17.67
C ALA A 225 35.47 20.81 -18.91
N GLN A 226 35.74 21.91 -19.60
CA GLN A 226 36.65 21.93 -20.75
C GLN A 226 38.09 21.70 -20.31
N ALA A 227 38.56 22.37 -19.28
CA ALA A 227 39.91 22.20 -18.77
C ALA A 227 40.20 20.74 -18.36
N ILE A 228 39.21 20.10 -17.70
CA ILE A 228 39.31 18.67 -17.35
C ILE A 228 39.33 17.82 -18.60
N TYR A 229 38.42 18.05 -19.55
CA TYR A 229 38.32 17.31 -20.79
C TYR A 229 39.65 17.35 -21.58
N ASP A 230 40.27 18.53 -21.67
CA ASP A 230 41.55 18.74 -22.36
C ASP A 230 42.75 18.07 -21.65
N ALA A 231 42.63 17.85 -20.36
CA ALA A 231 43.64 17.16 -19.57
C ALA A 231 43.55 15.62 -19.67
N LEU A 232 42.46 15.07 -20.22
CA LEU A 232 42.26 13.63 -20.38
C LEU A 232 42.98 13.09 -21.64
N GLY A 233 43.61 11.92 -21.50
CA GLY A 233 44.13 11.14 -22.63
C GLY A 233 43.08 10.16 -23.18
N SER A 234 43.39 9.48 -24.26
CA SER A 234 42.54 8.44 -24.85
C SER A 234 42.59 7.14 -24.08
N THR A 235 43.73 6.84 -23.43
CA THR A 235 44.01 5.58 -22.74
C THR A 235 43.77 5.70 -21.25
N PHE A 236 43.09 4.72 -20.70
CA PHE A 236 42.74 4.62 -19.28
C PHE A 236 43.38 3.38 -18.69
N THR A 237 43.84 3.47 -17.44
CA THR A 237 44.44 2.31 -16.72
C THR A 237 43.46 1.84 -15.65
N VAL A 238 43.23 0.54 -15.56
CA VAL A 238 42.41 -0.04 -14.47
C VAL A 238 43.17 0.04 -13.16
N GLU A 239 42.81 0.99 -12.31
CA GLU A 239 43.49 1.17 -11.02
C GLU A 239 43.03 0.15 -9.99
N LYS A 240 41.71 -0.18 -9.96
CA LYS A 240 41.17 -1.05 -8.95
C LYS A 240 39.92 -1.79 -9.42
N ILE A 241 39.85 -3.07 -9.04
CA ILE A 241 38.69 -3.92 -9.26
C ILE A 241 38.16 -4.41 -7.91
N LYS A 242 36.89 -4.18 -7.63
CA LYS A 242 36.23 -4.71 -6.44
C LYS A 242 35.06 -5.60 -6.83
N LYS A 243 35.19 -6.90 -6.56
CA LYS A 243 34.11 -7.88 -6.74
C LYS A 243 33.45 -8.18 -5.38
N THR A 244 32.13 -8.05 -5.29
CA THR A 244 31.37 -8.29 -4.06
C THR A 244 30.07 -9.02 -4.36
N THR A 245 29.62 -9.84 -3.42
CA THR A 245 28.28 -10.44 -3.50
C THR A 245 27.32 -9.59 -2.66
N LYS A 246 26.29 -9.06 -3.31
CA LYS A 246 25.22 -8.31 -2.65
C LYS A 246 24.01 -9.20 -2.49
N LYS A 247 23.47 -9.29 -1.26
CA LYS A 247 22.20 -9.93 -0.96
C LYS A 247 21.12 -8.85 -0.90
N ARG A 248 19.99 -9.07 -1.57
CA ARG A 248 18.82 -8.19 -1.51
C ARG A 248 17.64 -8.96 -0.93
N ASN A 249 17.18 -8.54 0.22
CA ASN A 249 16.01 -9.12 0.87
C ASN A 249 14.72 -8.81 0.10
N SER A 250 13.75 -9.72 0.20
CA SER A 250 12.39 -9.49 -0.26
C SER A 250 11.71 -8.38 0.54
N TYR A 251 10.70 -7.78 -0.05
CA TYR A 251 9.82 -6.85 0.66
C TYR A 251 8.92 -7.60 1.66
N ALA A 252 8.39 -6.90 2.66
CA ALA A 252 7.34 -7.43 3.51
C ALA A 252 6.03 -7.66 2.71
N PRO A 253 5.11 -8.52 3.19
CA PRO A 253 3.78 -8.63 2.60
C PRO A 253 3.05 -7.28 2.63
N PHE A 254 2.00 -7.14 1.84
CA PHE A 254 1.31 -5.86 1.71
C PHE A 254 0.54 -5.48 2.97
N ILE A 255 0.64 -4.20 3.30
CA ILE A 255 -0.33 -3.44 4.09
C ILE A 255 -1.09 -2.51 3.14
N THR A 256 -2.15 -1.85 3.62
CA THR A 256 -3.00 -1.00 2.76
C THR A 256 -2.21 0.06 1.99
N SER A 257 -1.31 0.77 2.67
CA SER A 257 -0.51 1.83 2.06
C SER A 257 0.41 1.31 0.96
N THR A 258 1.14 0.22 1.22
CA THR A 258 2.08 -0.35 0.25
C THR A 258 1.35 -1.02 -0.92
N LEU A 259 0.18 -1.62 -0.70
CA LEU A 259 -0.65 -2.14 -1.79
C LEU A 259 -1.10 -1.00 -2.72
N GLN A 260 -1.57 0.12 -2.17
CA GLN A 260 -1.98 1.28 -2.96
C GLN A 260 -0.81 1.89 -3.75
N GLN A 261 0.37 1.99 -3.13
CA GLN A 261 1.59 2.49 -3.77
C GLN A 261 2.03 1.60 -4.94
N GLU A 262 2.12 0.30 -4.73
CA GLU A 262 2.55 -0.65 -5.77
C GLU A 262 1.50 -0.81 -6.87
N ALA A 263 0.21 -0.87 -6.54
CA ALA A 263 -0.86 -0.92 -7.53
C ALA A 263 -0.87 0.35 -8.41
N SER A 264 -0.58 1.51 -7.82
CA SER A 264 -0.45 2.76 -8.58
C SER A 264 0.77 2.74 -9.51
N SER A 265 1.93 2.33 -9.00
CA SER A 265 3.19 2.39 -9.75
C SER A 265 3.36 1.27 -10.78
N LYS A 266 2.79 0.08 -10.55
CA LYS A 266 2.96 -1.12 -11.38
C LYS A 266 1.75 -1.40 -12.29
N LEU A 267 0.54 -1.13 -11.80
CA LEU A 267 -0.70 -1.42 -12.51
C LEU A 267 -1.42 -0.16 -13.02
N GLY A 268 -1.00 1.03 -12.61
CA GLY A 268 -1.66 2.29 -12.94
C GLY A 268 -3.01 2.48 -12.24
N PHE A 269 -3.28 1.75 -11.15
CA PHE A 269 -4.55 1.84 -10.44
C PHE A 269 -4.54 2.96 -9.43
N LYS A 270 -5.53 3.85 -9.48
CA LYS A 270 -5.74 4.86 -8.44
C LYS A 270 -6.08 4.20 -7.10
N ALA A 271 -5.71 4.82 -6.00
CA ALA A 271 -5.91 4.27 -4.65
C ALA A 271 -7.37 3.84 -4.39
N ARG A 272 -8.35 4.66 -4.78
CA ARG A 272 -9.77 4.32 -4.64
C ARG A 272 -10.16 3.09 -5.47
N ARG A 273 -9.63 2.96 -6.69
CA ARG A 273 -9.89 1.79 -7.56
C ARG A 273 -9.29 0.54 -6.98
N THR A 274 -8.04 0.62 -6.50
CA THR A 274 -7.35 -0.48 -5.82
C THR A 274 -8.18 -1.02 -4.65
N MET A 275 -8.67 -0.14 -3.78
CA MET A 275 -9.48 -0.57 -2.63
C MET A 275 -10.83 -1.14 -3.04
N SER A 276 -11.45 -0.62 -4.09
CA SER A 276 -12.71 -1.18 -4.61
C SER A 276 -12.55 -2.59 -5.19
N ILE A 277 -11.43 -2.87 -5.85
CA ILE A 277 -11.12 -4.21 -6.38
C ILE A 277 -10.76 -5.14 -5.22
N ALA A 278 -9.93 -4.69 -4.28
CA ALA A 278 -9.55 -5.47 -3.10
C ALA A 278 -10.77 -5.86 -2.25
N GLN A 279 -11.74 -4.96 -2.07
CA GLN A 279 -13.00 -5.26 -1.38
C GLN A 279 -13.76 -6.40 -2.04
N LYS A 280 -13.85 -6.41 -3.37
CA LYS A 280 -14.51 -7.50 -4.10
C LYS A 280 -13.77 -8.83 -3.95
N LEU A 281 -12.44 -8.81 -4.00
CA LEU A 281 -11.62 -10.01 -3.79
C LEU A 281 -11.77 -10.56 -2.36
N TYR A 282 -11.95 -9.69 -1.37
CA TYR A 282 -12.18 -10.08 0.03
C TYR A 282 -13.58 -10.64 0.25
N GLU A 283 -14.64 -9.97 -0.25
CA GLU A 283 -16.04 -10.32 0.04
C GLU A 283 -16.49 -11.65 -0.56
N GLY A 284 -15.83 -12.09 -1.62
CA GLY A 284 -16.07 -13.38 -2.28
C GLY A 284 -16.23 -13.28 -3.78
N ILE A 285 -15.56 -14.18 -4.45
CA ILE A 285 -15.62 -14.44 -5.90
C ILE A 285 -16.14 -15.85 -6.13
N ASP A 286 -17.04 -16.02 -7.07
CA ASP A 286 -17.47 -17.33 -7.54
C ASP A 286 -16.38 -17.89 -8.44
N ILE A 287 -15.75 -19.00 -8.03
CA ILE A 287 -14.69 -19.67 -8.76
C ILE A 287 -15.18 -20.99 -9.38
N GLY A 288 -16.50 -21.15 -9.57
CA GLY A 288 -17.14 -22.28 -10.19
C GLY A 288 -17.42 -23.44 -9.22
N THR A 289 -16.47 -23.81 -8.40
CA THR A 289 -16.62 -24.86 -7.36
C THR A 289 -17.19 -24.31 -6.06
N GLU A 290 -16.86 -23.08 -5.74
CA GLU A 290 -17.28 -22.38 -4.53
C GLU A 290 -17.30 -20.86 -4.74
N THR A 291 -17.95 -20.14 -3.83
CA THR A 291 -17.79 -18.68 -3.73
C THR A 291 -16.94 -18.40 -2.49
N VAL A 292 -15.79 -17.74 -2.66
CA VAL A 292 -14.82 -17.59 -1.58
C VAL A 292 -14.10 -16.25 -1.66
N GLY A 293 -13.74 -15.67 -0.51
CA GLY A 293 -12.82 -14.55 -0.42
C GLY A 293 -11.42 -14.99 -0.85
N LEU A 294 -10.84 -14.27 -1.78
CA LEU A 294 -9.52 -14.60 -2.35
C LEU A 294 -8.36 -13.97 -1.60
N ILE A 295 -8.61 -12.91 -0.85
CA ILE A 295 -7.60 -12.22 -0.05
C ILE A 295 -8.10 -11.99 1.39
N THR A 296 -7.16 -11.77 2.31
CA THR A 296 -7.44 -11.29 3.67
C THR A 296 -7.96 -9.85 3.65
N TYR A 297 -8.47 -9.40 4.79
CA TYR A 297 -8.99 -8.04 4.95
C TYR A 297 -7.95 -6.99 4.55
N MET A 298 -8.32 -6.13 3.61
CA MET A 298 -7.38 -5.22 2.93
C MET A 298 -7.12 -3.91 3.66
N ARG A 299 -7.82 -3.60 4.76
CA ARG A 299 -7.57 -2.41 5.58
C ARG A 299 -6.74 -2.82 6.80
N THR A 300 -5.45 -2.89 6.60
CA THR A 300 -4.49 -3.33 7.63
C THR A 300 -3.19 -2.53 7.56
N ASP A 301 -2.57 -2.32 8.69
CA ASP A 301 -1.21 -1.82 8.86
C ASP A 301 -0.24 -2.90 9.40
N SER A 302 -0.73 -4.13 9.56
CA SER A 302 0.05 -5.28 10.01
C SER A 302 0.70 -6.03 8.85
N ILE A 303 1.96 -6.43 9.02
CA ILE A 303 2.69 -7.31 8.09
C ILE A 303 2.69 -8.78 8.55
N ARG A 304 1.94 -9.10 9.62
CA ARG A 304 1.84 -10.45 10.17
C ARG A 304 1.14 -11.39 9.20
N LEU A 305 1.65 -12.58 9.05
CA LEU A 305 0.99 -13.68 8.33
C LEU A 305 0.57 -14.74 9.36
N SER A 306 -0.57 -15.41 9.13
CA SER A 306 -0.98 -16.50 10.01
C SER A 306 0.00 -17.68 9.94
N PRO A 307 0.16 -18.45 11.03
CA PRO A 307 1.03 -19.62 11.02
C PRO A 307 0.61 -20.65 9.97
N GLU A 308 -0.69 -20.86 9.77
CA GLU A 308 -1.24 -21.81 8.79
C GLU A 308 -0.85 -21.42 7.37
N PHE A 309 -1.06 -20.15 7.00
CA PHE A 309 -0.67 -19.66 5.69
C PHE A 309 0.84 -19.71 5.49
N THR A 310 1.60 -19.33 6.52
CA THR A 310 3.07 -19.33 6.46
C THR A 310 3.63 -20.72 6.22
N SER A 311 3.13 -21.72 6.95
CA SER A 311 3.53 -23.11 6.77
C SER A 311 3.20 -23.61 5.36
N ALA A 312 1.96 -23.45 4.92
CA ALA A 312 1.52 -23.88 3.61
C ALA A 312 2.30 -23.19 2.46
N ALA A 313 2.60 -21.90 2.62
CA ALA A 313 3.37 -21.14 1.63
C ALA A 313 4.84 -21.58 1.59
N MET A 314 5.46 -21.86 2.73
CA MET A 314 6.84 -22.36 2.78
C MET A 314 6.96 -23.76 2.17
N ASP A 315 6.02 -24.66 2.46
CA ASP A 315 5.94 -25.98 1.86
C ASP A 315 5.75 -25.90 0.32
N TYR A 316 4.89 -24.97 -0.12
CA TYR A 316 4.69 -24.69 -1.55
C TYR A 316 5.97 -24.19 -2.21
N ILE A 317 6.71 -23.26 -1.55
CA ILE A 317 7.98 -22.74 -2.06
C ILE A 317 9.00 -23.88 -2.20
N GLU A 318 9.17 -24.70 -1.16
CA GLU A 318 10.12 -25.80 -1.19
C GLU A 318 9.77 -26.83 -2.28
N LYS A 319 8.51 -27.19 -2.40
CA LYS A 319 8.05 -28.17 -3.40
C LYS A 319 8.14 -27.65 -4.83
N THR A 320 7.88 -26.35 -5.06
CA THR A 320 7.77 -25.78 -6.41
C THR A 320 9.09 -25.24 -6.94
N TYR A 321 9.90 -24.63 -6.07
CA TYR A 321 11.11 -23.92 -6.47
C TYR A 321 12.40 -24.52 -5.89
N GLY A 322 12.31 -25.28 -4.81
CA GLY A 322 13.44 -25.90 -4.12
C GLY A 322 13.70 -25.30 -2.74
N LYS A 323 14.39 -26.05 -1.89
CA LYS A 323 14.69 -25.68 -0.52
C LYS A 323 15.49 -24.38 -0.38
N GLU A 324 16.35 -24.10 -1.34
CA GLU A 324 17.20 -22.90 -1.39
C GLU A 324 16.37 -21.61 -1.57
N TYR A 325 15.13 -21.72 -2.06
CA TYR A 325 14.23 -20.60 -2.20
C TYR A 325 13.44 -20.28 -0.93
N VAL A 326 13.44 -21.16 0.07
CA VAL A 326 12.75 -20.91 1.35
C VAL A 326 13.51 -19.84 2.12
N GLY A 327 12.81 -18.77 2.49
CA GLY A 327 13.35 -17.63 3.23
C GLY A 327 12.97 -17.63 4.69
N SER A 328 12.84 -16.43 5.26
CA SER A 328 12.49 -16.21 6.67
C SER A 328 11.25 -15.35 6.81
N ILE A 329 10.50 -15.58 7.87
CA ILE A 329 9.33 -14.78 8.22
C ILE A 329 9.76 -13.34 8.52
N LYS A 330 9.05 -12.37 7.96
CA LYS A 330 9.25 -10.95 8.27
C LYS A 330 8.52 -10.63 9.57
N VAL A 331 9.26 -10.13 10.54
CA VAL A 331 8.72 -9.72 11.84
C VAL A 331 8.62 -8.20 11.86
N SER A 332 7.45 -7.68 12.25
CA SER A 332 7.28 -6.24 12.51
C SER A 332 8.15 -5.83 13.70
N LYS A 333 8.87 -4.71 13.57
CA LYS A 333 9.35 -4.02 14.76
C LYS A 333 8.11 -3.47 15.46
N LYS A 334 7.89 -3.84 16.73
CA LYS A 334 6.79 -3.31 17.54
C LYS A 334 6.82 -1.78 17.48
N THR A 335 5.85 -1.20 16.82
CA THR A 335 5.53 0.23 16.90
C THR A 335 4.26 0.35 17.72
N GLU A 336 4.21 1.30 18.64
CA GLU A 336 3.12 1.49 19.61
C GLU A 336 1.71 1.69 19.01
N ASN A 337 1.60 1.79 17.69
CA ASN A 337 0.36 2.12 16.97
C ASN A 337 -0.14 1.06 15.99
N VAL A 338 0.41 -0.16 15.98
CA VAL A 338 -0.03 -1.24 15.08
C VAL A 338 -1.17 -2.00 15.73
N GLN A 339 -2.30 -2.14 15.04
CA GLN A 339 -3.37 -3.06 15.45
C GLN A 339 -2.88 -4.51 15.24
N ASP A 340 -2.27 -5.10 16.26
CA ASP A 340 -1.68 -6.46 16.23
C ASP A 340 -2.70 -7.58 15.91
N ALA A 341 -4.00 -7.27 15.98
CA ALA A 341 -5.08 -8.21 15.68
C ALA A 341 -5.18 -8.55 14.17
N HIS A 342 -4.73 -7.66 13.29
CA HIS A 342 -4.87 -7.84 11.84
C HIS A 342 -3.73 -8.65 11.23
N GLU A 343 -4.00 -9.27 10.08
CA GLU A 343 -3.00 -9.87 9.21
C GLU A 343 -2.64 -8.94 8.06
N ALA A 344 -1.50 -9.23 7.40
CA ALA A 344 -1.14 -8.63 6.13
C ALA A 344 -2.15 -9.00 5.02
N ILE A 345 -2.14 -8.24 3.94
CA ILE A 345 -2.92 -8.56 2.74
C ILE A 345 -2.21 -9.70 2.00
N ARG A 346 -2.85 -10.87 1.98
CA ARG A 346 -2.36 -12.10 1.39
C ARG A 346 -3.49 -12.88 0.70
N PRO A 347 -3.20 -13.83 -0.20
CA PRO A 347 -4.20 -14.77 -0.65
C PRO A 347 -4.72 -15.63 0.51
N THR A 348 -5.98 -16.06 0.45
CA THR A 348 -6.58 -16.95 1.46
C THR A 348 -6.08 -18.39 1.32
N SER A 349 -5.58 -18.78 0.15
CA SER A 349 -4.93 -20.06 -0.10
C SER A 349 -3.81 -19.89 -1.10
N ILE A 350 -2.67 -20.50 -0.81
CA ILE A 350 -1.51 -20.51 -1.72
C ILE A 350 -1.75 -21.39 -2.97
N GLU A 351 -2.65 -22.34 -2.89
CA GLU A 351 -2.99 -23.24 -3.99
C GLU A 351 -3.85 -22.57 -5.08
N ARG A 352 -4.55 -21.48 -4.73
CA ARG A 352 -5.30 -20.67 -5.69
C ARG A 352 -4.36 -19.72 -6.43
N THR A 353 -3.50 -20.29 -7.30
CA THR A 353 -2.60 -19.49 -8.11
C THR A 353 -3.39 -18.54 -9.01
N PRO A 354 -2.86 -17.36 -9.38
CA PRO A 354 -3.52 -16.43 -10.28
C PRO A 354 -3.99 -17.09 -11.58
N GLU A 355 -3.15 -17.95 -12.16
CA GLU A 355 -3.45 -18.66 -13.41
C GLU A 355 -4.62 -19.62 -13.26
N SER A 356 -4.71 -20.35 -12.14
CA SER A 356 -5.75 -21.35 -11.91
C SER A 356 -7.16 -20.74 -11.81
N ILE A 357 -7.27 -19.49 -11.37
CA ILE A 357 -8.56 -18.80 -11.17
C ILE A 357 -8.80 -17.65 -12.16
N LYS A 358 -7.90 -17.45 -13.12
CA LYS A 358 -7.93 -16.34 -14.08
C LYS A 358 -9.28 -16.18 -14.80
N GLN A 359 -9.88 -17.29 -15.20
CA GLN A 359 -11.15 -17.31 -15.93
C GLN A 359 -12.35 -16.76 -15.14
N TYR A 360 -12.26 -16.73 -13.80
CA TYR A 360 -13.30 -16.25 -12.89
C TYR A 360 -13.13 -14.77 -12.51
N LEU A 361 -11.98 -14.17 -12.89
CA LEU A 361 -11.60 -12.82 -12.52
C LEU A 361 -11.74 -11.86 -13.70
N THR A 362 -12.19 -10.65 -13.42
CA THR A 362 -11.98 -9.55 -14.38
C THR A 362 -10.49 -9.26 -14.52
N GLN A 363 -10.09 -8.63 -15.63
CA GLN A 363 -8.69 -8.29 -15.87
C GLN A 363 -8.06 -7.48 -14.74
N GLU A 364 -8.80 -6.54 -14.15
CA GLU A 364 -8.31 -5.74 -13.03
C GLU A 364 -8.19 -6.56 -11.74
N GLN A 365 -9.15 -7.43 -11.46
CA GLN A 365 -9.10 -8.35 -10.32
C GLN A 365 -7.92 -9.31 -10.46
N TYR A 366 -7.71 -9.87 -11.65
CA TYR A 366 -6.57 -10.75 -11.94
C TYR A 366 -5.23 -10.03 -11.69
N LYS A 367 -5.06 -8.82 -12.25
CA LYS A 367 -3.82 -8.03 -12.05
C LYS A 367 -3.55 -7.73 -10.58
N LEU A 368 -4.57 -7.29 -9.84
CA LEU A 368 -4.39 -6.97 -8.41
C LEU A 368 -4.15 -8.22 -7.58
N TYR A 369 -4.88 -9.30 -7.84
CA TYR A 369 -4.68 -10.58 -7.16
C TYR A 369 -3.29 -11.15 -7.43
N SER A 370 -2.82 -11.13 -8.68
CA SER A 370 -1.47 -11.57 -9.06
C SER A 370 -0.38 -10.80 -8.31
N LEU A 371 -0.54 -9.47 -8.20
CA LEU A 371 0.39 -8.63 -7.44
C LEU A 371 0.41 -8.99 -5.95
N ILE A 372 -0.77 -9.20 -5.34
CA ILE A 372 -0.91 -9.59 -3.93
C ILE A 372 -0.30 -10.98 -3.69
N TYR A 373 -0.63 -11.94 -4.55
CA TYR A 373 -0.12 -13.31 -4.49
C TYR A 373 1.41 -13.36 -4.58
N ALA A 374 1.96 -12.72 -5.61
CA ALA A 374 3.40 -12.66 -5.83
C ALA A 374 4.13 -12.00 -4.65
N ARG A 375 3.56 -10.93 -4.08
CA ARG A 375 4.15 -10.24 -2.94
C ARG A 375 4.14 -11.08 -1.66
N ALA A 376 3.03 -11.73 -1.36
CA ALA A 376 2.90 -12.58 -0.18
C ALA A 376 3.89 -13.76 -0.27
N LEU A 377 3.96 -14.44 -1.41
CA LEU A 377 4.88 -15.55 -1.63
C LEU A 377 6.34 -15.09 -1.57
N ALA A 378 6.70 -14.01 -2.29
CA ALA A 378 8.04 -13.43 -2.28
C ALA A 378 8.50 -13.01 -0.88
N SER A 379 7.58 -12.58 0.00
CA SER A 379 7.93 -12.16 1.36
C SER A 379 8.51 -13.28 2.23
N LEU A 380 8.21 -14.53 1.88
CA LEU A 380 8.67 -15.76 2.54
C LEU A 380 9.84 -16.42 1.82
N MET A 381 10.27 -15.87 0.66
CA MET A 381 11.36 -16.44 -0.13
C MET A 381 12.73 -15.89 0.26
N ALA A 382 13.76 -16.66 -0.10
CA ALA A 382 15.15 -16.34 0.15
C ALA A 382 15.59 -15.04 -0.57
N PRO A 383 16.56 -14.30 -0.02
CA PRO A 383 17.13 -13.12 -0.67
C PRO A 383 17.72 -13.45 -2.04
N SER A 384 17.55 -12.52 -2.99
CA SER A 384 18.30 -12.60 -4.25
C SER A 384 19.77 -12.25 -4.02
N GLN A 385 20.66 -12.82 -4.85
CA GLN A 385 22.09 -12.58 -4.76
C GLN A 385 22.63 -12.12 -6.11
N SER A 386 23.38 -11.04 -6.11
CA SER A 386 24.04 -10.49 -7.29
C SER A 386 25.53 -10.37 -7.07
N ALA A 387 26.32 -10.77 -8.06
CA ALA A 387 27.72 -10.42 -8.13
C ALA A 387 27.82 -8.98 -8.64
N SER A 388 28.36 -8.10 -7.83
CA SER A 388 28.61 -6.69 -8.18
C SER A 388 30.09 -6.47 -8.39
N THR A 389 30.45 -5.98 -9.57
CA THR A 389 31.80 -5.56 -9.91
C THR A 389 31.84 -4.04 -9.99
N SER A 390 32.83 -3.45 -9.38
CA SER A 390 33.11 -2.00 -9.48
C SER A 390 34.52 -1.83 -9.98
N LEU A 391 34.68 -1.04 -11.02
CA LEU A 391 35.96 -0.68 -11.65
C LEU A 391 36.26 0.78 -11.32
N VAL A 392 37.51 1.05 -11.01
CA VAL A 392 38.09 2.40 -10.98
C VAL A 392 39.11 2.48 -12.09
N LEU A 393 38.88 3.37 -13.04
CA LEU A 393 39.78 3.65 -14.16
C LEU A 393 40.48 4.98 -13.89
N ASP A 394 41.78 5.01 -14.05
CA ASP A 394 42.59 6.21 -13.94
C ASP A 394 42.93 6.78 -15.35
N ASN A 395 42.85 8.09 -15.44
CA ASN A 395 43.33 8.84 -16.59
C ASN A 395 43.90 10.18 -16.09
N ASN A 396 45.24 10.31 -16.02
CA ASN A 396 45.94 11.51 -15.56
C ASN A 396 45.45 11.99 -14.17
N ASP A 397 45.38 11.08 -13.18
CA ASP A 397 44.86 11.33 -11.82
C ASP A 397 43.32 11.54 -11.75
N TYR A 398 42.60 11.55 -12.84
CA TYR A 398 41.13 11.59 -12.87
C TYR A 398 40.57 10.18 -12.77
N LYS A 399 39.71 9.93 -11.77
CA LYS A 399 39.15 8.61 -11.47
C LYS A 399 37.74 8.46 -12.02
N PHE A 400 37.60 7.51 -12.93
CA PHE A 400 36.33 7.16 -13.54
C PHE A 400 35.81 5.85 -12.91
N ASN A 401 34.55 5.84 -12.51
CA ASN A 401 33.92 4.67 -11.92
C ASN A 401 32.94 4.00 -12.89
N ALA A 402 33.08 2.70 -13.06
CA ALA A 402 32.08 1.86 -13.70
C ALA A 402 31.60 0.80 -12.72
N SER A 403 30.32 0.43 -12.79
CA SER A 403 29.74 -0.63 -11.97
C SER A 403 28.88 -1.55 -12.81
N GLY A 404 28.98 -2.85 -12.53
CA GLY A 404 28.13 -3.87 -13.11
C GLY A 404 27.54 -4.78 -12.06
N SER A 405 26.44 -5.43 -12.39
CA SER A 405 25.77 -6.36 -11.49
C SER A 405 25.16 -7.50 -12.28
N ILE A 406 25.49 -8.73 -11.91
CA ILE A 406 24.95 -9.96 -12.52
C ILE A 406 24.18 -10.72 -11.45
N LEU A 407 22.92 -11.02 -11.73
CA LEU A 407 22.11 -11.86 -10.86
C LEU A 407 22.67 -13.29 -10.86
N LYS A 408 23.05 -13.80 -9.69
CA LYS A 408 23.57 -15.18 -9.50
C LYS A 408 22.52 -16.13 -8.98
N PHE A 409 21.63 -15.61 -8.10
CA PHE A 409 20.50 -16.34 -7.57
C PHE A 409 19.30 -15.38 -7.48
N ASP A 410 18.22 -15.75 -8.13
CA ASP A 410 17.04 -14.87 -8.22
C ASP A 410 16.23 -14.81 -6.92
N GLY A 411 16.20 -15.89 -6.11
CA GLY A 411 15.50 -15.90 -4.85
C GLY A 411 14.05 -15.42 -5.00
N TRP A 412 13.64 -14.43 -4.21
CA TRP A 412 12.30 -13.85 -4.26
C TRP A 412 11.93 -13.19 -5.61
N LEU A 413 12.90 -12.80 -6.42
CA LEU A 413 12.67 -12.26 -7.75
C LEU A 413 12.08 -13.30 -8.70
N LYS A 414 12.20 -14.60 -8.39
CA LYS A 414 11.59 -15.70 -9.15
C LYS A 414 10.09 -15.47 -9.36
N VAL A 415 9.40 -14.97 -8.34
CA VAL A 415 7.96 -14.75 -8.37
C VAL A 415 7.58 -13.26 -8.44
N TYR A 416 8.49 -12.35 -8.08
CA TYR A 416 8.21 -10.92 -8.04
C TYR A 416 9.01 -10.12 -9.09
N GLY A 417 9.82 -10.78 -9.91
CA GLY A 417 10.72 -10.14 -10.88
C GLY A 417 9.98 -9.31 -11.94
N GLU A 418 8.78 -9.70 -12.34
CA GLU A 418 7.93 -8.92 -13.25
C GLU A 418 7.61 -7.52 -12.70
N TYR A 419 7.51 -7.38 -11.38
CA TYR A 419 7.23 -6.12 -10.69
C TYR A 419 8.52 -5.38 -10.29
N ASP A 420 9.70 -5.95 -10.52
CA ASP A 420 10.99 -5.36 -10.19
C ASP A 420 11.69 -4.79 -11.43
N LYS A 421 12.27 -3.62 -11.30
CA LYS A 421 12.93 -2.91 -12.42
C LYS A 421 14.45 -3.11 -12.44
N SER A 422 15.01 -3.97 -11.58
CA SER A 422 16.45 -4.22 -11.59
C SER A 422 16.87 -4.88 -12.89
N LYS A 423 17.96 -4.36 -13.47
CA LYS A 423 18.56 -4.87 -14.69
C LYS A 423 19.93 -5.42 -14.37
N ASN A 424 20.35 -6.42 -15.15
CA ASN A 424 21.74 -6.85 -15.17
C ASN A 424 22.55 -5.85 -16.01
N GLU A 425 23.63 -5.36 -15.44
CA GLU A 425 24.62 -4.54 -16.15
C GLU A 425 25.92 -5.33 -16.20
N LEU A 426 26.30 -5.75 -17.40
CA LEU A 426 27.51 -6.52 -17.63
C LEU A 426 28.70 -5.57 -17.69
N LEU A 427 29.81 -5.97 -17.03
CA LEU A 427 31.13 -5.43 -17.28
C LEU A 427 32.00 -6.54 -17.85
N PRO A 428 32.90 -6.23 -18.78
CA PRO A 428 33.88 -7.21 -19.29
C PRO A 428 34.82 -7.64 -18.17
N ASP A 429 35.47 -8.78 -18.33
CA ASP A 429 36.50 -9.20 -17.39
C ASP A 429 37.77 -8.39 -17.63
N MET A 430 38.31 -7.80 -16.58
CA MET A 430 39.45 -6.89 -16.61
C MET A 430 40.42 -7.22 -15.48
N SER A 431 41.67 -6.83 -15.66
CA SER A 431 42.73 -6.99 -14.68
C SER A 431 43.22 -5.62 -14.19
N GLU A 432 43.70 -5.55 -12.96
CA GLU A 432 44.34 -4.32 -12.45
C GLU A 432 45.63 -4.04 -13.26
N ASN A 433 45.89 -2.77 -13.53
CA ASN A 433 46.94 -2.23 -14.42
C ASN A 433 46.73 -2.52 -15.90
N GLU A 434 45.58 -3.03 -16.32
CA GLU A 434 45.23 -3.17 -17.72
C GLU A 434 44.91 -1.81 -18.33
N GLU A 435 45.40 -1.55 -19.53
CA GLU A 435 45.10 -0.34 -20.30
C GLU A 435 43.93 -0.61 -21.26
N ILE A 436 43.06 0.38 -21.40
CA ILE A 436 41.93 0.37 -22.33
C ILE A 436 41.71 1.75 -22.91
N ASP A 437 41.53 1.81 -24.21
CA ASP A 437 41.21 3.08 -24.90
C ASP A 437 39.72 3.39 -24.86
N ALA A 438 39.40 4.63 -24.56
CA ALA A 438 38.04 5.10 -24.66
C ALA A 438 37.61 5.27 -26.11
N LYS A 439 36.47 4.71 -26.48
CA LYS A 439 35.84 4.97 -27.78
C LYS A 439 35.41 6.41 -27.93
N LYS A 440 34.96 6.95 -26.84
CA LYS A 440 34.44 8.34 -26.78
C LYS A 440 34.49 8.85 -25.35
N ILE A 441 34.87 10.11 -25.18
CA ILE A 441 34.71 10.84 -23.93
C ILE A 441 33.63 11.90 -24.16
N ASN A 442 32.60 11.89 -23.33
CA ASN A 442 31.48 12.83 -23.40
C ASN A 442 31.59 13.86 -22.28
N LYS A 443 31.18 15.07 -22.58
CA LYS A 443 31.08 16.18 -21.67
C LYS A 443 29.69 16.78 -21.80
N GLU A 444 28.87 16.65 -20.76
CA GLU A 444 27.45 17.03 -20.80
C GLU A 444 27.12 18.06 -19.73
N GLN A 445 26.43 19.13 -20.15
CA GLN A 445 25.87 20.12 -19.26
C GLN A 445 24.56 19.63 -18.69
N HIS A 446 24.39 19.77 -17.40
CA HIS A 446 23.17 19.45 -16.67
C HIS A 446 22.76 20.61 -15.76
N PHE A 447 21.52 20.62 -15.38
CA PHE A 447 21.00 21.49 -14.34
C PHE A 447 20.29 20.66 -13.28
N THR A 448 20.42 21.05 -12.03
CA THR A 448 19.61 20.46 -10.98
C THR A 448 18.14 20.66 -11.29
N THR A 449 17.31 19.71 -10.91
CA THR A 449 15.85 19.76 -11.13
C THR A 449 15.12 19.89 -9.80
N PRO A 450 13.98 20.61 -9.78
CA PRO A 450 13.19 20.73 -8.56
C PRO A 450 12.69 19.35 -8.09
N PRO A 451 12.29 19.22 -6.82
CA PRO A 451 11.68 18.00 -6.35
C PRO A 451 10.42 17.71 -7.16
N ALA A 452 10.23 16.43 -7.52
CA ALA A 452 9.07 16.04 -8.32
C ALA A 452 7.76 16.24 -7.53
N ARG A 453 6.70 16.65 -8.22
CA ARG A 453 5.35 16.69 -7.68
C ARG A 453 4.94 15.35 -7.10
N TYR A 454 4.04 15.37 -6.10
CA TYR A 454 3.50 14.15 -5.54
C TYR A 454 2.64 13.39 -6.57
N THR A 455 2.99 12.13 -6.84
CA THR A 455 2.04 11.15 -7.37
C THR A 455 1.17 10.63 -6.23
N GLU A 456 0.03 9.97 -6.53
CA GLU A 456 -0.79 9.32 -5.48
C GLU A 456 0.06 8.41 -4.59
N ALA A 457 0.91 7.58 -5.19
CA ALA A 457 1.79 6.67 -4.47
C ALA A 457 2.78 7.39 -3.53
N LYS A 458 3.43 8.46 -4.02
CA LYS A 458 4.37 9.25 -3.20
C LYS A 458 3.66 10.02 -2.09
N LEU A 459 2.44 10.53 -2.34
CA LEU A 459 1.67 11.23 -1.32
C LEU A 459 1.20 10.26 -0.21
N ILE A 460 0.73 9.05 -0.57
CA ILE A 460 0.38 8.01 0.41
C ILE A 460 1.59 7.66 1.26
N LYS A 461 2.75 7.47 0.64
CA LYS A 461 4.00 7.18 1.34
C LYS A 461 4.38 8.30 2.33
N ALA A 462 4.36 9.55 1.89
CA ALA A 462 4.66 10.70 2.74
C ALA A 462 3.68 10.82 3.92
N MET A 463 2.39 10.60 3.67
CA MET A 463 1.37 10.58 4.74
C MET A 463 1.62 9.47 5.74
N GLU A 464 1.97 8.26 5.30
CA GLU A 464 2.31 7.12 6.15
C GLU A 464 3.53 7.43 7.04
N GLU A 465 4.61 7.92 6.44
CA GLU A 465 5.85 8.29 7.15
C GLU A 465 5.63 9.38 8.20
N LEU A 466 4.70 10.30 7.97
CA LEU A 466 4.30 11.36 8.89
C LEU A 466 3.21 10.93 9.90
N GLY A 467 2.74 9.69 9.85
CA GLY A 467 1.65 9.18 10.68
C GLY A 467 0.27 9.79 10.38
N ILE A 468 0.09 10.38 9.19
CA ILE A 468 -1.12 11.04 8.73
C ILE A 468 -2.01 10.05 7.99
N GLY A 469 -3.26 9.96 8.39
CA GLY A 469 -4.20 9.00 7.82
C GLY A 469 -4.13 7.62 8.48
N ARG A 470 -4.91 6.69 7.96
CA ARG A 470 -4.99 5.28 8.38
C ARG A 470 -5.45 4.44 7.19
N PRO A 471 -5.32 3.10 7.23
CA PRO A 471 -5.77 2.20 6.15
C PRO A 471 -7.16 2.52 5.60
N SER A 472 -8.12 2.86 6.44
CA SER A 472 -9.48 3.21 6.04
C SER A 472 -9.62 4.57 5.35
N THR A 473 -8.62 5.45 5.38
CA THR A 473 -8.76 6.85 4.95
C THR A 473 -7.89 7.27 3.78
N TYR A 474 -6.77 6.59 3.51
CA TYR A 474 -5.85 6.99 2.42
C TYR A 474 -6.57 7.22 1.09
N ALA A 475 -7.32 6.23 0.60
CA ALA A 475 -8.01 6.31 -0.67
C ALA A 475 -9.02 7.45 -0.75
N THR A 476 -9.73 7.72 0.35
CA THR A 476 -10.72 8.82 0.43
C THR A 476 -10.04 10.18 0.43
N ILE A 477 -8.97 10.35 1.20
CA ILE A 477 -8.20 11.59 1.28
C ILE A 477 -7.63 11.95 -0.08
N ILE A 478 -6.98 10.99 -0.73
CA ILE A 478 -6.40 11.18 -2.07
C ILE A 478 -7.50 11.56 -3.06
N ALA A 479 -8.62 10.86 -3.10
CA ALA A 479 -9.72 11.16 -4.01
C ALA A 479 -10.28 12.58 -3.81
N VAL A 480 -10.47 13.02 -2.56
CA VAL A 480 -10.96 14.38 -2.25
C VAL A 480 -9.92 15.42 -2.64
N SER A 481 -8.64 15.21 -2.32
CA SER A 481 -7.55 16.13 -2.65
C SER A 481 -7.44 16.34 -4.16
N TYR A 482 -7.52 15.28 -4.96
CA TYR A 482 -7.47 15.38 -6.43
C TYR A 482 -8.75 15.92 -7.07
N THR A 483 -9.92 15.73 -6.45
CA THR A 483 -11.20 16.22 -7.00
C THR A 483 -11.39 17.71 -6.75
N HIS A 484 -10.87 18.22 -5.63
CA HIS A 484 -11.02 19.64 -5.25
C HIS A 484 -9.79 20.49 -5.57
N LEU A 485 -8.65 19.86 -5.78
CA LEU A 485 -7.45 20.44 -6.32
C LEU A 485 -7.36 20.02 -7.78
N THR A 486 -7.89 20.81 -8.67
CA THR A 486 -7.45 20.76 -10.06
C THR A 486 -5.99 21.23 -10.10
N LEU A 487 -5.09 20.38 -9.64
CA LEU A 487 -3.72 20.46 -10.07
C LEU A 487 -3.79 20.31 -11.60
N PRO A 488 -3.15 21.18 -12.38
CA PRO A 488 -3.08 21.02 -13.81
C PRO A 488 -2.29 19.73 -14.08
N THR A 489 -3.01 18.61 -14.15
CA THR A 489 -2.46 17.31 -14.60
C THR A 489 -2.23 17.30 -16.11
N ASN A 490 -2.44 18.43 -16.77
CA ASN A 490 -2.25 18.66 -18.21
C ASN A 490 -1.14 19.67 -18.48
N SER A 491 -0.04 19.64 -17.80
CA SER A 491 1.19 20.06 -18.44
C SER A 491 1.78 18.84 -19.11
N LEU A 492 1.33 18.60 -20.34
CA LEU A 492 2.13 17.98 -21.36
C LEU A 492 3.49 18.67 -21.39
N VAL A 493 4.51 17.94 -21.05
CA VAL A 493 5.82 18.01 -21.67
C VAL A 493 6.29 16.57 -21.85
#